data_677c052468a6d50cc885cf8738c107d0
#
_entry.id   677c052468a6d50cc885cf8738c107d0
#
_cell.length_a   1.000
_cell.length_b   1.000
_cell.length_c   1.000
_cell.angle_alpha   90.00
_cell.angle_beta   90.00
_cell.angle_gamma   90.00
#
_symmetry.space_group_name_H-M   'P 1'
#
loop_
_entity.id
_entity.type
_entity.pdbx_description
1 polymer ?
#
loop_
_entity_poly.entity_id
_entity_poly.type
_entity_poly.pdbx_seq_one_letter_code
_entity_poly.pdbx_strand_id
1 'polypeptide(L)'
;MARTSTRRRTARTSSATRAATADANPPAIGAIEFSRRRASLLKALDGSVGLVFAGEADPSLHTPFHASAHFEYLTGITDESGASLLLDPRNPNPARRVQLFLRPLNPEREKWDGFRPEIGSELRARTGIETIFRSNMLPMQLLDAARRARQMSLLMPLATHTAPVSADLDAFRRVCERVPGCGIVDRSQVLLQMRARKSADEVACIEHAGRITGLGFHVAMAMLKPGMNEFQLQRAVEEAYHHGGARDLAFRTIAGGGFNSTVLHYHANDQPLEAGELVCLDSGAKWAGYSADVTRTLPVSGRFSPRQREVYEVVLQAQAAAIKACRPGKRLHEVDEAARGVIRKAGFGDYFIHSIGHHLGLETHDANPDEPLAEGAVVTIEPGIYMPQESIGIRIEDDILVTRRGPRTLTAHIPSSVADIERLMRR
;
A
#
# COMPACT_ATOMS: atom_id res chain seq x y z
N MET A 1 -43.72 -9.14 62.89
CA MET A 1 -43.08 -9.82 61.75
C MET A 1 -43.33 -9.01 60.47
N ALA A 2 -42.41 -8.18 60.11
CA ALA A 2 -42.52 -7.37 58.93
C ALA A 2 -41.39 -7.79 57.94
N ARG A 3 -41.77 -8.25 56.76
CA ARG A 3 -40.83 -8.62 55.68
C ARG A 3 -40.57 -7.39 54.79
N THR A 4 -39.38 -6.85 54.83
CA THR A 4 -38.88 -5.82 53.97
C THR A 4 -38.40 -6.45 52.65
N SER A 5 -39.05 -6.11 51.53
CA SER A 5 -38.71 -6.46 50.17
C SER A 5 -37.74 -5.43 49.59
N THR A 6 -36.50 -5.85 49.41
CA THR A 6 -35.47 -5.05 48.75
C THR A 6 -35.54 -5.26 47.22
N ARG A 7 -36.09 -4.31 46.49
CA ARG A 7 -36.01 -4.28 44.99
C ARG A 7 -34.58 -3.95 44.56
N ARG A 8 -33.90 -4.93 43.96
CA ARG A 8 -32.66 -4.72 43.21
C ARG A 8 -33.00 -3.99 41.92
N ARG A 9 -32.50 -2.76 41.79
CA ARG A 9 -32.40 -2.02 40.49
C ARG A 9 -31.28 -2.67 39.69
N THR A 10 -31.63 -3.41 38.65
CA THR A 10 -30.70 -3.81 37.59
C THR A 10 -30.39 -2.60 36.74
N ALA A 11 -29.16 -2.13 36.82
CA ALA A 11 -28.61 -1.12 35.88
C ALA A 11 -28.54 -1.74 34.47
N ARG A 12 -29.28 -1.15 33.54
CA ARG A 12 -29.08 -1.41 32.11
C ARG A 12 -27.75 -0.76 31.73
N THR A 13 -26.70 -1.54 31.61
CA THR A 13 -25.48 -1.15 30.89
C THR A 13 -25.79 -1.15 29.41
N SER A 14 -25.70 0.03 28.81
CA SER A 14 -25.83 0.25 27.39
C SER A 14 -24.83 -0.58 26.60
N SER A 15 -25.35 -1.33 25.65
CA SER A 15 -24.59 -2.05 24.64
C SER A 15 -23.92 -1.06 23.66
N ALA A 16 -22.70 -0.68 23.94
CA ALA A 16 -21.84 0.02 23.02
C ALA A 16 -20.41 -0.50 23.19
N THR A 17 -20.14 -1.64 22.64
CA THR A 17 -18.84 -2.08 22.10
C THR A 17 -19.05 -3.53 21.63
N ARG A 18 -19.67 -3.72 20.46
CA ARG A 18 -19.39 -4.92 19.70
C ARG A 18 -17.94 -4.76 19.25
N ALA A 19 -17.02 -5.36 19.96
CA ALA A 19 -15.70 -5.63 19.47
C ALA A 19 -15.86 -6.26 18.08
N ALA A 20 -15.19 -5.70 17.08
CA ALA A 20 -15.07 -6.33 15.78
C ALA A 20 -14.53 -7.73 16.05
N THR A 21 -15.35 -8.74 15.85
CA THR A 21 -14.91 -10.13 15.89
C THR A 21 -13.87 -10.25 14.79
N ALA A 22 -12.64 -10.60 15.16
CA ALA A 22 -11.61 -10.94 14.19
C ALA A 22 -12.23 -11.93 13.20
N ASP A 23 -12.16 -11.62 11.90
CA ASP A 23 -12.66 -12.50 10.85
C ASP A 23 -12.06 -13.90 11.08
N ALA A 24 -12.89 -14.93 11.16
CA ALA A 24 -12.42 -16.29 11.41
C ALA A 24 -11.47 -16.79 10.31
N ASN A 25 -11.41 -16.12 9.17
CA ASN A 25 -10.50 -16.40 8.05
C ASN A 25 -10.18 -15.07 7.30
N PRO A 26 -9.17 -14.31 7.77
CA PRO A 26 -8.83 -13.04 7.16
C PRO A 26 -8.30 -13.25 5.72
N PRO A 27 -8.49 -12.27 4.80
CA PRO A 27 -8.09 -12.41 3.40
C PRO A 27 -6.58 -12.56 3.26
N ALA A 28 -6.17 -13.41 2.30
CA ALA A 28 -4.77 -13.64 1.95
C ALA A 28 -4.66 -14.00 0.47
N ILE A 29 -3.48 -13.79 -0.10
CA ILE A 29 -3.19 -14.21 -1.48
C ILE A 29 -2.71 -15.68 -1.46
N GLY A 30 -3.42 -16.54 -2.17
CA GLY A 30 -3.09 -17.97 -2.24
C GLY A 30 -2.11 -18.33 -3.36
N ALA A 31 -1.50 -19.52 -3.27
CA ALA A 31 -0.55 -20.04 -4.25
C ALA A 31 -1.11 -20.11 -5.69
N ILE A 32 -2.43 -20.31 -5.82
CA ILE A 32 -3.13 -20.34 -7.12
C ILE A 32 -3.03 -18.97 -7.79
N GLU A 33 -3.22 -17.88 -7.04
CA GLU A 33 -3.13 -16.52 -7.57
C GLU A 33 -1.69 -16.21 -8.02
N PHE A 34 -0.68 -16.53 -7.22
CA PHE A 34 0.71 -16.38 -7.62
C PHE A 34 1.04 -17.18 -8.90
N SER A 35 0.52 -18.39 -9.02
CA SER A 35 0.70 -19.21 -10.22
C SER A 35 0.04 -18.59 -11.45
N ARG A 36 -1.16 -18.02 -11.31
CA ARG A 36 -1.88 -17.28 -12.36
C ARG A 36 -1.10 -16.06 -12.83
N ARG A 37 -0.54 -15.28 -11.90
CA ARG A 37 0.29 -14.10 -12.20
C ARG A 37 1.54 -14.49 -13.00
N ARG A 38 2.25 -15.53 -12.58
CA ARG A 38 3.41 -16.05 -13.32
C ARG A 38 3.06 -16.57 -14.70
N ALA A 39 1.92 -17.27 -14.85
CA ALA A 39 1.44 -17.74 -16.16
C ALA A 39 1.12 -16.58 -17.10
N SER A 40 0.49 -15.52 -16.60
CA SER A 40 0.21 -14.29 -17.34
C SER A 40 1.51 -13.59 -17.77
N LEU A 41 2.48 -13.49 -16.87
CA LEU A 41 3.79 -12.90 -17.19
C LEU A 41 4.55 -13.74 -18.22
N LEU A 42 4.60 -15.06 -18.09
CA LEU A 42 5.22 -15.96 -19.09
C LEU A 42 4.65 -15.73 -20.49
N LYS A 43 3.33 -15.53 -20.60
CA LYS A 43 2.68 -15.21 -21.87
C LYS A 43 3.10 -13.82 -22.39
N ALA A 44 3.17 -12.81 -21.52
CA ALA A 44 3.54 -11.46 -21.90
C ALA A 44 5.02 -11.31 -22.29
N LEU A 45 5.89 -12.23 -21.83
CA LEU A 45 7.30 -12.28 -22.24
C LEU A 45 7.51 -12.66 -23.70
N ASP A 46 6.51 -13.24 -24.37
CA ASP A 46 6.55 -13.56 -25.80
C ASP A 46 7.81 -14.35 -26.20
N GLY A 47 8.16 -15.36 -25.41
CA GLY A 47 9.31 -16.23 -25.63
C GLY A 47 10.67 -15.66 -25.22
N SER A 48 10.74 -14.44 -24.71
CA SER A 48 11.95 -13.88 -24.09
C SER A 48 12.08 -14.31 -22.63
N VAL A 49 13.27 -14.18 -22.06
CA VAL A 49 13.57 -14.54 -20.65
C VAL A 49 13.38 -13.35 -19.75
N GLY A 50 12.65 -13.53 -18.64
CA GLY A 50 12.53 -12.55 -17.56
C GLY A 50 13.29 -12.96 -16.31
N LEU A 51 13.78 -11.99 -15.56
CA LEU A 51 14.43 -12.21 -14.26
C LEU A 51 13.97 -11.11 -13.28
N VAL A 52 13.52 -11.53 -12.10
CA VAL A 52 13.06 -10.61 -11.05
C VAL A 52 13.81 -10.93 -9.77
N PHE A 53 14.42 -9.91 -9.17
CA PHE A 53 15.17 -10.02 -7.92
C PHE A 53 14.31 -9.57 -6.73
N ALA A 54 14.48 -10.26 -5.59
CA ALA A 54 13.92 -9.82 -4.32
C ALA A 54 14.60 -8.53 -3.80
N GLY A 55 15.84 -8.31 -4.16
CA GLY A 55 16.73 -7.30 -3.59
C GLY A 55 17.67 -7.88 -2.55
N GLU A 56 18.57 -7.06 -2.04
CA GLU A 56 19.57 -7.43 -1.04
C GLU A 56 19.30 -6.68 0.27
N ALA A 57 19.42 -7.41 1.40
CA ALA A 57 19.42 -6.77 2.71
C ALA A 57 20.70 -5.94 2.87
N ASP A 58 20.57 -4.72 3.36
CA ASP A 58 21.73 -3.95 3.79
C ASP A 58 22.14 -4.41 5.20
N PRO A 59 23.30 -5.06 5.35
CA PRO A 59 23.73 -5.56 6.65
C PRO A 59 24.08 -4.45 7.66
N SER A 60 24.22 -3.20 7.20
CA SER A 60 24.45 -2.04 8.08
C SER A 60 23.15 -1.50 8.69
N LEU A 61 22.01 -1.77 8.04
CA LEU A 61 20.69 -1.41 8.54
C LEU A 61 20.12 -2.58 9.33
N HIS A 62 19.96 -2.43 10.62
CA HIS A 62 19.34 -3.44 11.49
C HIS A 62 17.79 -3.45 11.34
N THR A 63 17.31 -3.17 10.14
CA THR A 63 15.88 -3.23 9.79
C THR A 63 15.55 -4.56 9.11
N PRO A 64 14.37 -5.13 9.34
CA PRO A 64 13.93 -6.31 8.61
C PRO A 64 13.98 -6.07 7.10
N PHE A 65 14.49 -7.06 6.36
CA PHE A 65 14.46 -7.03 4.90
C PHE A 65 13.04 -7.23 4.40
N HIS A 66 12.67 -6.45 3.38
CA HIS A 66 11.45 -6.64 2.63
C HIS A 66 11.77 -6.78 1.14
N ALA A 67 11.24 -7.84 0.52
CA ALA A 67 11.49 -8.09 -0.89
C ALA A 67 10.86 -7.02 -1.79
N SER A 68 11.41 -6.84 -2.99
CA SER A 68 10.83 -5.94 -3.99
C SER A 68 9.38 -6.32 -4.28
N ALA A 69 8.52 -5.35 -4.46
CA ALA A 69 7.10 -5.58 -4.67
C ALA A 69 6.80 -6.42 -5.93
N HIS A 70 7.65 -6.36 -6.96
CA HIS A 70 7.54 -7.25 -8.13
C HIS A 70 7.81 -8.71 -7.78
N PHE A 71 8.81 -8.97 -6.95
CA PHE A 71 9.14 -10.32 -6.50
C PHE A 71 8.04 -10.88 -5.57
N GLU A 72 7.61 -10.09 -4.60
CA GLU A 72 6.49 -10.44 -3.71
C GLU A 72 5.22 -10.73 -4.50
N TYR A 73 4.86 -9.87 -5.46
CA TYR A 73 3.70 -10.03 -6.34
C TYR A 73 3.67 -11.38 -7.07
N LEU A 74 4.84 -11.89 -7.46
CA LEU A 74 4.97 -13.13 -8.22
C LEU A 74 5.15 -14.38 -7.36
N THR A 75 5.59 -14.24 -6.11
CA THR A 75 6.03 -15.38 -5.28
C THR A 75 5.33 -15.50 -3.93
N GLY A 76 4.84 -14.38 -3.39
CA GLY A 76 4.36 -14.29 -2.01
C GLY A 76 5.47 -14.39 -0.96
N ILE A 77 6.73 -14.27 -1.35
CA ILE A 77 7.89 -14.30 -0.45
C ILE A 77 8.30 -12.86 -0.16
N THR A 78 8.39 -12.50 1.12
CA THR A 78 8.67 -11.14 1.58
C THR A 78 10.03 -10.98 2.26
N ASP A 79 10.61 -12.08 2.76
CA ASP A 79 11.72 -12.10 3.73
C ASP A 79 13.01 -12.75 3.22
N GLU A 80 13.05 -13.22 1.96
CA GLU A 80 14.21 -13.89 1.36
C GLU A 80 15.10 -12.92 0.58
N SER A 81 16.00 -12.25 1.29
CA SER A 81 17.04 -11.40 0.67
C SER A 81 17.93 -12.20 -0.30
N GLY A 82 18.27 -11.61 -1.45
CA GLY A 82 19.09 -12.22 -2.50
C GLY A 82 18.40 -13.34 -3.27
N ALA A 83 17.08 -13.52 -3.08
CA ALA A 83 16.31 -14.44 -3.89
C ALA A 83 16.03 -13.85 -5.29
N SER A 84 15.80 -14.73 -6.27
CA SER A 84 15.41 -14.31 -7.63
C SER A 84 14.49 -15.32 -8.29
N LEU A 85 13.71 -14.85 -9.25
CA LEU A 85 12.76 -15.63 -10.03
C LEU A 85 13.11 -15.52 -11.52
N LEU A 86 13.49 -16.64 -12.12
CA LEU A 86 13.76 -16.77 -13.57
C LEU A 86 12.51 -17.31 -14.27
N LEU A 87 12.11 -16.62 -15.34
CA LEU A 87 11.01 -17.00 -16.23
C LEU A 87 11.55 -17.29 -17.62
N ASP A 88 11.46 -18.55 -18.04
CA ASP A 88 11.96 -19.06 -19.32
C ASP A 88 10.82 -19.73 -20.12
N PRO A 89 10.03 -18.96 -20.88
CA PRO A 89 8.90 -19.51 -21.64
C PRO A 89 9.28 -20.61 -22.64
N ARG A 90 10.54 -20.59 -23.12
CA ARG A 90 11.06 -21.55 -24.13
C ARG A 90 11.69 -22.80 -23.49
N ASN A 91 11.65 -22.94 -22.17
CA ASN A 91 12.14 -24.15 -21.55
C ASN A 91 11.29 -25.36 -21.99
N PRO A 92 11.91 -26.44 -22.54
CA PRO A 92 11.18 -27.61 -23.00
C PRO A 92 10.49 -28.36 -21.85
N ASN A 93 11.04 -28.28 -20.64
CA ASN A 93 10.40 -28.81 -19.43
C ASN A 93 9.47 -27.74 -18.81
N PRO A 94 8.14 -27.93 -18.81
CA PRO A 94 7.20 -26.98 -18.25
C PRO A 94 7.48 -26.62 -16.77
N ALA A 95 7.93 -27.59 -15.97
CA ALA A 95 8.26 -27.36 -14.56
C ALA A 95 9.46 -26.40 -14.36
N ARG A 96 10.27 -26.20 -15.41
CA ARG A 96 11.43 -25.29 -15.40
C ARG A 96 11.20 -23.96 -16.09
N ARG A 97 9.96 -23.69 -16.53
CA ARG A 97 9.61 -22.37 -17.08
C ARG A 97 9.58 -21.28 -16.01
N VAL A 98 9.39 -21.67 -14.76
CA VAL A 98 9.49 -20.80 -13.59
C VAL A 98 10.49 -21.45 -12.62
N GLN A 99 11.54 -20.73 -12.27
CA GLN A 99 12.60 -21.24 -11.41
C GLN A 99 12.87 -20.21 -10.32
N LEU A 100 12.73 -20.64 -9.05
CA LEU A 100 13.05 -19.83 -7.88
C LEU A 100 14.47 -20.14 -7.43
N PHE A 101 15.23 -19.10 -7.13
CA PHE A 101 16.58 -19.19 -6.60
C PHE A 101 16.63 -18.54 -5.21
N LEU A 102 17.11 -19.30 -4.23
CA LEU A 102 17.25 -18.88 -2.83
C LEU A 102 18.72 -18.83 -2.45
N ARG A 103 19.08 -18.01 -1.49
CA ARG A 103 20.46 -17.98 -0.97
C ARG A 103 20.94 -19.37 -0.56
N PRO A 104 22.22 -19.69 -0.75
CA PRO A 104 22.85 -20.89 -0.18
C PRO A 104 22.71 -20.92 1.34
N LEU A 105 22.58 -22.12 1.90
CA LEU A 105 22.65 -22.29 3.36
C LEU A 105 23.99 -21.79 3.88
N ASN A 106 23.97 -21.14 5.01
CA ASN A 106 25.15 -20.68 5.72
C ASN A 106 24.93 -20.85 7.22
N PRO A 107 25.30 -22.01 7.79
CA PRO A 107 25.07 -22.35 9.20
C PRO A 107 25.63 -21.34 10.20
N GLU A 108 26.71 -20.64 9.86
CA GLU A 108 27.28 -19.61 10.74
C GLU A 108 26.42 -18.35 10.76
N ARG A 109 25.91 -17.92 9.60
CA ARG A 109 24.97 -16.77 9.55
C ARG A 109 23.59 -17.11 10.09
N GLU A 110 23.10 -18.33 9.88
CA GLU A 110 21.80 -18.76 10.36
C GLU A 110 21.68 -18.75 11.89
N LYS A 111 22.79 -18.83 12.60
CA LYS A 111 22.84 -18.64 14.05
C LYS A 111 22.46 -17.21 14.47
N TRP A 112 22.65 -16.22 13.58
CA TRP A 112 22.40 -14.81 13.84
C TRP A 112 21.07 -14.32 13.25
N ASP A 113 20.80 -14.74 12.01
CA ASP A 113 19.70 -14.19 11.19
C ASP A 113 18.47 -15.12 11.19
N GLY A 114 18.55 -16.30 11.79
CA GLY A 114 17.52 -17.35 11.73
C GLY A 114 17.77 -18.36 10.61
N PHE A 115 17.09 -19.52 10.74
CA PHE A 115 17.25 -20.63 9.78
C PHE A 115 16.57 -20.30 8.45
N ARG A 116 17.25 -20.66 7.35
CA ARG A 116 16.71 -20.49 6.00
C ARG A 116 15.78 -21.63 5.63
N PRO A 117 14.75 -21.37 4.79
CA PRO A 117 13.84 -22.41 4.35
C PRO A 117 14.56 -23.55 3.63
N GLU A 118 14.20 -24.77 4.00
CA GLU A 118 14.61 -25.94 3.24
C GLU A 118 13.87 -26.00 1.89
N ILE A 119 14.56 -26.53 0.87
CA ILE A 119 13.93 -26.76 -0.45
C ILE A 119 13.13 -28.07 -0.36
N GLY A 120 11.93 -28.01 0.21
CA GLY A 120 11.06 -29.14 0.47
C GLY A 120 9.68 -29.01 -0.17
N SER A 121 8.80 -29.95 0.16
CA SER A 121 7.40 -29.97 -0.33
C SER A 121 6.58 -28.79 0.19
N GLU A 122 6.83 -28.35 1.43
CA GLU A 122 6.14 -27.21 2.05
C GLU A 122 6.40 -25.91 1.28
N LEU A 123 7.66 -25.60 0.96
CA LEU A 123 8.01 -24.41 0.19
C LEU A 123 7.41 -24.45 -1.22
N ARG A 124 7.41 -25.62 -1.87
CA ARG A 124 6.76 -25.81 -3.19
C ARG A 124 5.25 -25.60 -3.09
N ALA A 125 4.59 -26.14 -2.08
CA ALA A 125 3.16 -25.96 -1.86
C ALA A 125 2.80 -24.49 -1.60
N ARG A 126 3.57 -23.80 -0.76
CA ARG A 126 3.37 -22.39 -0.42
C ARG A 126 3.53 -21.48 -1.63
N THR A 127 4.56 -21.70 -2.44
CA THR A 127 4.88 -20.83 -3.59
C THR A 127 4.19 -21.26 -4.89
N GLY A 128 3.76 -22.51 -5.00
CA GLY A 128 3.30 -23.12 -6.25
C GLY A 128 4.41 -23.19 -7.30
N ILE A 129 5.70 -23.27 -6.89
CA ILE A 129 6.86 -23.36 -7.79
C ILE A 129 7.53 -24.73 -7.58
N GLU A 130 7.57 -25.51 -8.64
CA GLU A 130 8.15 -26.86 -8.65
C GLU A 130 9.69 -26.83 -8.60
N THR A 131 10.30 -25.95 -9.42
CA THR A 131 11.76 -25.89 -9.59
C THR A 131 12.33 -24.81 -8.70
N ILE A 132 13.02 -25.21 -7.65
CA ILE A 132 13.70 -24.32 -6.69
C ILE A 132 15.17 -24.73 -6.60
N PHE A 133 16.08 -23.78 -6.72
CA PHE A 133 17.52 -23.95 -6.64
C PHE A 133 18.14 -23.03 -5.56
N ARG A 134 19.40 -23.27 -5.23
CA ARG A 134 20.23 -22.26 -4.57
C ARG A 134 20.83 -21.30 -5.62
N SER A 135 21.05 -20.05 -5.24
CA SER A 135 21.38 -18.95 -6.17
C SER A 135 22.71 -19.14 -6.92
N ASN A 136 23.61 -20.00 -6.44
CA ASN A 136 24.83 -20.39 -7.17
C ASN A 136 24.53 -21.08 -8.52
N MET A 137 23.33 -21.60 -8.71
CA MET A 137 22.90 -22.20 -9.99
C MET A 137 22.36 -21.17 -10.99
N LEU A 138 22.01 -19.95 -10.55
CA LEU A 138 21.41 -18.93 -11.40
C LEU A 138 22.25 -18.59 -12.65
N PRO A 139 23.57 -18.35 -12.57
CA PRO A 139 24.36 -17.98 -13.75
C PRO A 139 24.30 -19.04 -14.87
N MET A 140 24.34 -20.32 -14.51
CA MET A 140 24.26 -21.41 -15.47
C MET A 140 22.84 -21.50 -16.09
N GLN A 141 21.80 -21.47 -15.28
CA GLN A 141 20.41 -21.54 -15.76
C GLN A 141 20.05 -20.33 -16.63
N LEU A 142 20.52 -19.14 -16.27
CA LEU A 142 20.30 -17.92 -17.04
C LEU A 142 21.02 -17.97 -18.40
N LEU A 143 22.26 -18.46 -18.44
CA LEU A 143 23.01 -18.62 -19.68
C LEU A 143 22.33 -19.63 -20.63
N ASP A 144 21.84 -20.74 -20.09
CA ASP A 144 21.12 -21.74 -20.88
C ASP A 144 19.77 -21.21 -21.41
N ALA A 145 19.05 -20.44 -20.59
CA ALA A 145 17.83 -19.75 -21.01
C ALA A 145 18.10 -18.74 -22.13
N ALA A 146 19.16 -17.93 -22.00
CA ALA A 146 19.58 -16.98 -23.03
C ALA A 146 19.96 -17.65 -24.36
N ARG A 147 20.62 -18.81 -24.31
CA ARG A 147 20.95 -19.61 -25.53
C ARG A 147 19.69 -20.09 -26.26
N ARG A 148 18.63 -20.43 -25.51
CA ARG A 148 17.34 -20.86 -26.10
C ARG A 148 16.54 -19.68 -26.67
N ALA A 149 16.39 -18.63 -25.86
CA ALA A 149 15.49 -17.52 -26.19
C ALA A 149 16.11 -16.47 -27.11
N ARG A 150 17.42 -16.22 -26.98
CA ARG A 150 18.14 -15.15 -27.67
C ARG A 150 17.64 -13.73 -27.37
N GLN A 151 16.74 -13.58 -26.40
CA GLN A 151 16.17 -12.32 -26.01
C GLN A 151 15.89 -12.30 -24.51
N MET A 152 16.28 -11.23 -23.83
CA MET A 152 16.09 -10.98 -22.40
C MET A 152 15.12 -9.82 -22.23
N SER A 153 14.15 -9.95 -21.33
CA SER A 153 13.15 -8.91 -21.03
C SER A 153 13.50 -8.18 -19.75
N LEU A 154 13.79 -6.89 -19.86
CA LEU A 154 13.91 -6.01 -18.70
C LEU A 154 12.52 -5.82 -18.10
N LEU A 155 12.34 -6.19 -16.84
CA LEU A 155 11.07 -6.13 -16.11
C LEU A 155 11.07 -5.07 -15.01
N MET A 156 12.25 -4.72 -14.50
CA MET A 156 12.37 -3.66 -13.51
C MET A 156 12.26 -2.29 -14.16
N PRO A 157 11.78 -1.25 -13.45
CA PRO A 157 11.74 0.10 -13.98
C PRO A 157 13.10 0.55 -14.48
N LEU A 158 13.11 1.32 -15.57
CA LEU A 158 14.33 1.93 -16.10
C LEU A 158 14.91 2.89 -15.08
N ALA A 159 16.19 2.68 -14.74
CA ALA A 159 16.90 3.59 -13.84
C ALA A 159 17.10 4.95 -14.51
N THR A 160 16.98 6.03 -13.74
CA THR A 160 17.45 7.36 -14.17
C THR A 160 18.96 7.36 -14.30
N HIS A 161 19.55 8.30 -15.04
CA HIS A 161 21.00 8.35 -15.27
C HIS A 161 21.81 8.53 -13.97
N THR A 162 21.18 8.98 -12.88
CA THR A 162 21.80 9.16 -11.55
C THR A 162 21.66 7.95 -10.65
N ALA A 163 20.81 6.99 -10.98
CA ALA A 163 20.59 5.78 -10.20
C ALA A 163 21.46 4.62 -10.72
N PRO A 164 21.83 3.65 -9.84
CA PRO A 164 22.48 2.41 -10.28
C PRO A 164 21.63 1.67 -11.33
N VAL A 165 22.28 0.99 -12.26
CA VAL A 165 21.61 0.11 -13.21
C VAL A 165 20.87 -0.99 -12.46
N SER A 166 19.66 -1.34 -12.89
CA SER A 166 18.86 -2.40 -12.26
C SER A 166 19.58 -3.76 -12.32
N ALA A 167 19.37 -4.59 -11.30
CA ALA A 167 20.07 -5.86 -11.15
C ALA A 167 19.82 -6.83 -12.31
N ASP A 168 18.61 -6.83 -12.89
CA ASP A 168 18.25 -7.62 -14.06
C ASP A 168 18.99 -7.13 -15.32
N LEU A 169 19.08 -5.81 -15.54
CA LEU A 169 19.81 -5.25 -16.69
C LEU A 169 21.32 -5.56 -16.58
N ASP A 170 21.90 -5.44 -15.39
CA ASP A 170 23.31 -5.81 -15.17
C ASP A 170 23.56 -7.31 -15.45
N ALA A 171 22.69 -8.18 -14.93
CA ALA A 171 22.76 -9.62 -15.20
C ALA A 171 22.62 -9.93 -16.71
N PHE A 172 21.70 -9.28 -17.40
CA PHE A 172 21.47 -9.49 -18.82
C PHE A 172 22.62 -8.99 -19.71
N ARG A 173 23.25 -7.86 -19.39
CA ARG A 173 24.48 -7.39 -20.07
C ARG A 173 25.57 -8.45 -20.02
N ARG A 174 25.86 -8.99 -18.84
CA ARG A 174 26.87 -10.04 -18.65
C ARG A 174 26.56 -11.31 -19.44
N VAL A 175 25.30 -11.65 -19.59
CA VAL A 175 24.86 -12.81 -20.37
C VAL A 175 24.95 -12.55 -21.87
N CYS A 176 24.51 -11.40 -22.36
CA CYS A 176 24.56 -11.03 -23.77
C CYS A 176 26.00 -11.00 -24.30
N GLU A 177 26.95 -10.57 -23.49
CA GLU A 177 28.39 -10.65 -23.84
C GLU A 177 28.88 -12.09 -24.13
N ARG A 178 28.25 -13.10 -23.52
CA ARG A 178 28.61 -14.51 -23.62
C ARG A 178 27.79 -15.31 -24.62
N VAL A 179 26.67 -14.75 -25.06
CA VAL A 179 25.74 -15.39 -26.01
C VAL A 179 25.57 -14.48 -27.23
N PRO A 180 26.42 -14.64 -28.27
CA PRO A 180 26.33 -13.83 -29.47
C PRO A 180 24.92 -13.83 -30.09
N GLY A 181 24.42 -12.65 -30.44
CA GLY A 181 23.05 -12.49 -30.97
C GLY A 181 21.94 -12.49 -29.94
N CYS A 182 22.27 -12.51 -28.63
CA CYS A 182 21.31 -12.25 -27.58
C CYS A 182 21.08 -10.75 -27.41
N GLY A 183 19.82 -10.31 -27.37
CA GLY A 183 19.44 -8.91 -27.19
C GLY A 183 18.63 -8.70 -25.91
N ILE A 184 18.50 -7.42 -25.53
CA ILE A 184 17.67 -7.01 -24.37
C ILE A 184 16.52 -6.16 -24.92
N VAL A 185 15.30 -6.43 -24.46
CA VAL A 185 14.08 -5.67 -24.79
C VAL A 185 13.47 -5.11 -23.53
N ASP A 186 13.00 -3.88 -23.61
CA ASP A 186 12.25 -3.23 -22.52
C ASP A 186 10.81 -3.79 -22.46
N ARG A 187 10.48 -4.40 -21.32
CA ARG A 187 9.13 -4.83 -20.92
C ARG A 187 8.81 -4.39 -19.50
N SER A 188 9.43 -3.31 -19.04
CA SER A 188 9.25 -2.76 -17.67
C SER A 188 7.79 -2.41 -17.37
N GLN A 189 6.99 -2.07 -18.39
CA GLN A 189 5.58 -1.76 -18.21
C GLN A 189 4.70 -2.99 -17.90
N VAL A 190 5.15 -4.21 -18.21
CA VAL A 190 4.31 -5.41 -18.06
C VAL A 190 3.91 -5.66 -16.60
N LEU A 191 4.87 -5.64 -15.68
CA LEU A 191 4.58 -5.83 -14.26
C LEU A 191 3.81 -4.65 -13.66
N LEU A 192 4.07 -3.42 -14.11
CA LEU A 192 3.31 -2.25 -13.69
C LEU A 192 1.82 -2.40 -14.08
N GLN A 193 1.55 -2.79 -15.32
CA GLN A 193 0.18 -3.02 -15.83
C GLN A 193 -0.53 -4.16 -15.09
N MET A 194 0.19 -5.24 -14.79
CA MET A 194 -0.37 -6.37 -14.04
C MET A 194 -0.72 -5.98 -12.61
N ARG A 195 0.15 -5.24 -11.92
CA ARG A 195 -0.05 -4.78 -10.53
C ARG A 195 -1.12 -3.69 -10.44
N ALA A 196 -1.23 -2.83 -11.44
CA ALA A 196 -2.23 -1.76 -11.46
C ALA A 196 -3.66 -2.31 -11.42
N ARG A 197 -3.91 -3.52 -11.96
CA ARG A 197 -5.23 -4.19 -11.97
C ARG A 197 -5.32 -5.21 -10.86
N LYS A 198 -5.98 -4.86 -9.76
CA LYS A 198 -6.12 -5.70 -8.59
C LYS A 198 -7.10 -6.86 -8.86
N SER A 199 -6.74 -8.06 -8.43
CA SER A 199 -7.66 -9.19 -8.37
C SER A 199 -8.65 -9.03 -7.21
N ALA A 200 -9.67 -9.87 -7.15
CA ALA A 200 -10.63 -9.85 -6.04
C ALA A 200 -9.96 -10.10 -4.69
N ASP A 201 -8.96 -10.99 -4.63
CA ASP A 201 -8.22 -11.29 -3.41
C ASP A 201 -7.36 -10.10 -2.97
N GLU A 202 -6.72 -9.39 -3.90
CA GLU A 202 -5.97 -8.15 -3.62
C GLU A 202 -6.89 -7.06 -3.09
N VAL A 203 -8.04 -6.86 -3.71
CA VAL A 203 -9.05 -5.89 -3.22
C VAL A 203 -9.52 -6.26 -1.82
N ALA A 204 -9.75 -7.55 -1.53
CA ALA A 204 -10.14 -7.99 -0.20
C ALA A 204 -9.06 -7.70 0.87
N CYS A 205 -7.78 -7.86 0.51
CA CYS A 205 -6.66 -7.50 1.39
C CYS A 205 -6.61 -5.98 1.66
N ILE A 206 -6.78 -5.14 0.62
CA ILE A 206 -6.84 -3.67 0.76
C ILE A 206 -8.04 -3.25 1.62
N GLU A 207 -9.22 -3.83 1.40
CA GLU A 207 -10.41 -3.56 2.21
C GLU A 207 -10.19 -3.96 3.68
N HIS A 208 -9.48 -5.06 3.93
CA HIS A 208 -9.15 -5.48 5.30
C HIS A 208 -8.17 -4.50 5.95
N ALA A 209 -7.13 -4.07 5.23
CA ALA A 209 -6.22 -3.02 5.68
C ALA A 209 -6.98 -1.73 5.99
N GLY A 210 -7.92 -1.32 5.13
CA GLY A 210 -8.82 -0.19 5.34
C GLY A 210 -9.71 -0.32 6.59
N ARG A 211 -10.24 -1.54 6.87
CA ARG A 211 -11.00 -1.78 8.11
C ARG A 211 -10.13 -1.59 9.36
N ILE A 212 -8.90 -2.11 9.33
CA ILE A 212 -7.93 -1.92 10.43
C ILE A 212 -7.59 -0.44 10.58
N THR A 213 -7.33 0.25 9.47
CA THR A 213 -7.08 1.70 9.45
C THR A 213 -8.23 2.46 10.12
N GLY A 214 -9.48 2.09 9.85
CA GLY A 214 -10.66 2.66 10.49
C GLY A 214 -10.67 2.57 12.00
N LEU A 215 -10.10 1.51 12.61
CA LEU A 215 -9.99 1.40 14.06
C LEU A 215 -9.14 2.55 14.65
N GLY A 216 -8.01 2.86 14.02
CA GLY A 216 -7.14 3.96 14.45
C GLY A 216 -7.82 5.32 14.33
N PHE A 217 -8.54 5.58 13.23
CA PHE A 217 -9.28 6.84 13.07
C PHE A 217 -10.42 6.99 14.10
N HIS A 218 -11.10 5.90 14.46
CA HIS A 218 -12.09 5.93 15.55
C HIS A 218 -11.43 6.23 16.90
N VAL A 219 -10.27 5.63 17.18
CA VAL A 219 -9.49 5.93 18.40
C VAL A 219 -9.06 7.41 18.39
N ALA A 220 -8.54 7.92 17.25
CA ALA A 220 -8.16 9.32 17.12
C ALA A 220 -9.33 10.26 17.45
N MET A 221 -10.51 10.04 16.84
CA MET A 221 -11.70 10.86 17.08
C MET A 221 -12.18 10.79 18.54
N ALA A 222 -12.05 9.64 19.20
CA ALA A 222 -12.48 9.47 20.57
C ALA A 222 -11.54 10.12 21.60
N MET A 223 -10.23 10.15 21.33
CA MET A 223 -9.26 10.57 22.33
C MET A 223 -8.65 11.96 22.11
N LEU A 224 -8.66 12.48 20.88
CA LEU A 224 -8.07 13.76 20.52
C LEU A 224 -8.63 14.91 21.38
N LYS A 225 -7.75 15.67 22.01
CA LYS A 225 -8.10 16.80 22.86
C LYS A 225 -6.94 17.82 22.94
N PRO A 226 -7.23 19.07 23.26
CA PRO A 226 -6.20 20.08 23.53
C PRO A 226 -5.22 19.61 24.61
N GLY A 227 -3.93 19.94 24.42
CA GLY A 227 -2.83 19.56 25.31
C GLY A 227 -2.27 18.16 25.08
N MET A 228 -2.80 17.37 24.13
CA MET A 228 -2.11 16.19 23.63
C MET A 228 -0.92 16.59 22.76
N ASN A 229 0.08 15.71 22.68
CA ASN A 229 1.16 15.82 21.70
C ASN A 229 0.84 14.99 20.45
N GLU A 230 1.27 15.46 19.27
CA GLU A 230 1.10 14.76 17.98
C GLU A 230 1.59 13.31 18.06
N PHE A 231 2.71 13.05 18.76
CA PHE A 231 3.24 11.71 18.99
C PHE A 231 2.30 10.81 19.80
N GLN A 232 1.58 11.36 20.78
CA GLN A 232 0.61 10.58 21.54
C GLN A 232 -0.56 10.15 20.66
N LEU A 233 -1.01 11.03 19.74
CA LEU A 233 -2.04 10.70 18.76
C LEU A 233 -1.55 9.62 17.79
N GLN A 234 -0.37 9.79 17.21
CA GLN A 234 0.29 8.80 16.34
C GLN A 234 0.32 7.43 17.01
N ARG A 235 0.87 7.34 18.23
CA ARG A 235 1.01 6.06 18.94
C ARG A 235 -0.33 5.38 19.20
N ALA A 236 -1.35 6.13 19.55
CA ALA A 236 -2.67 5.56 19.81
C ALA A 236 -3.32 4.99 18.53
N VAL A 237 -3.13 5.65 17.39
CA VAL A 237 -3.60 5.17 16.09
C VAL A 237 -2.87 3.89 15.67
N GLU A 238 -1.55 3.88 15.75
CA GLU A 238 -0.72 2.73 15.40
C GLU A 238 -0.97 1.52 16.31
N GLU A 239 -1.18 1.75 17.61
CA GLU A 239 -1.55 0.71 18.57
C GLU A 239 -2.90 0.06 18.22
N ALA A 240 -3.88 0.85 17.76
CA ALA A 240 -5.15 0.33 17.30
C ALA A 240 -4.98 -0.58 16.06
N TYR A 241 -4.02 -0.28 15.18
CA TYR A 241 -3.71 -1.15 14.04
C TYR A 241 -3.14 -2.49 14.48
N HIS A 242 -2.22 -2.49 15.43
CA HIS A 242 -1.65 -3.72 15.99
C HIS A 242 -2.72 -4.57 16.70
N HIS A 243 -3.61 -3.95 17.46
CA HIS A 243 -4.77 -4.64 18.04
C HIS A 243 -5.74 -5.18 16.97
N GLY A 244 -5.84 -4.51 15.82
CA GLY A 244 -6.58 -4.98 14.64
C GLY A 244 -5.91 -6.13 13.89
N GLY A 245 -4.68 -6.51 14.28
CA GLY A 245 -3.91 -7.61 13.71
C GLY A 245 -2.91 -7.20 12.62
N ALA A 246 -2.79 -5.92 12.27
CA ALA A 246 -1.74 -5.45 11.37
C ALA A 246 -0.36 -5.53 12.06
N ARG A 247 0.62 -6.08 11.34
CA ARG A 247 2.02 -6.13 11.81
C ARG A 247 2.80 -4.90 11.39
N ASP A 248 2.45 -4.35 10.23
CA ASP A 248 3.17 -3.27 9.58
C ASP A 248 2.23 -2.10 9.29
N LEU A 249 2.82 -0.92 9.22
CA LEU A 249 2.19 0.28 8.70
C LEU A 249 2.38 0.34 7.17
N ALA A 250 1.45 0.97 6.46
CA ALA A 250 1.61 1.27 5.04
C ALA A 250 2.75 2.26 4.82
N PHE A 251 2.82 3.27 5.69
CA PHE A 251 3.85 4.32 5.74
C PHE A 251 3.91 4.91 7.16
N ARG A 252 4.86 5.80 7.37
CA ARG A 252 5.00 6.49 8.66
C ARG A 252 3.83 7.47 8.85
N THR A 253 3.07 7.32 9.93
CA THR A 253 1.92 8.17 10.27
C THR A 253 2.30 9.66 10.30
N ILE A 254 1.48 10.49 9.68
CA ILE A 254 1.53 11.94 9.71
C ILE A 254 0.42 12.44 10.65
N ALA A 255 0.78 13.26 11.63
CA ALA A 255 -0.15 13.85 12.59
C ALA A 255 0.21 15.33 12.81
N GLY A 256 0.07 16.15 11.76
CA GLY A 256 0.45 17.57 11.81
C GLY A 256 -0.64 18.47 12.38
N GLY A 257 -0.39 19.09 13.55
CA GLY A 257 -1.28 20.06 14.19
C GLY A 257 -1.04 21.50 13.72
N GLY A 258 -2.08 22.34 13.72
CA GLY A 258 -1.96 23.78 13.43
C GLY A 258 -1.18 24.07 12.15
N PHE A 259 -0.08 24.81 12.24
CA PHE A 259 0.80 25.13 11.11
C PHE A 259 1.36 23.86 10.44
N ASN A 260 1.68 22.81 11.21
CA ASN A 260 2.24 21.57 10.68
C ASN A 260 1.25 20.81 9.78
N SER A 261 -0.06 21.07 9.90
CA SER A 261 -1.07 20.52 8.99
C SER A 261 -0.90 20.97 7.54
N THR A 262 -0.14 22.06 7.32
CA THR A 262 0.14 22.59 5.98
C THR A 262 1.38 21.97 5.33
N VAL A 263 2.10 21.10 6.03
CA VAL A 263 3.27 20.37 5.53
C VAL A 263 2.87 18.99 5.09
N LEU A 264 2.97 18.70 3.78
CA LEU A 264 2.39 17.50 3.17
C LEU A 264 2.87 16.18 3.80
N HIS A 265 4.18 16.03 3.99
CA HIS A 265 4.81 14.84 4.60
C HIS A 265 5.46 15.20 5.93
N TYR A 266 4.68 15.72 6.87
CA TYR A 266 5.15 16.06 8.20
C TYR A 266 5.33 14.80 9.05
N HIS A 267 6.56 14.45 9.39
CA HIS A 267 6.90 13.24 10.14
C HIS A 267 7.50 13.45 11.52
N ALA A 268 7.72 14.69 11.94
CA ALA A 268 8.30 14.96 13.27
C ALA A 268 7.32 14.51 14.37
N ASN A 269 6.04 14.86 14.22
CA ASN A 269 4.96 14.51 15.15
C ASN A 269 5.33 14.79 16.62
N ASP A 270 5.95 15.94 16.92
CA ASP A 270 6.54 16.23 18.23
C ASP A 270 5.96 17.48 18.92
N GLN A 271 5.01 18.16 18.25
CA GLN A 271 4.42 19.39 18.79
C GLN A 271 3.14 19.14 19.61
N PRO A 272 2.81 20.04 20.56
CA PRO A 272 1.52 20.00 21.24
C PRO A 272 0.39 20.38 20.29
N LEU A 273 -0.77 19.78 20.50
CA LEU A 273 -2.02 20.07 19.80
C LEU A 273 -2.84 21.07 20.63
N GLU A 274 -3.01 22.27 20.11
CA GLU A 274 -3.63 23.36 20.83
C GLU A 274 -5.13 23.50 20.58
N ALA A 275 -5.83 24.14 21.52
CA ALA A 275 -7.26 24.40 21.37
C ALA A 275 -7.54 25.32 20.17
N GLY A 276 -8.50 24.93 19.32
CA GLY A 276 -8.88 25.68 18.13
C GLY A 276 -8.09 25.32 16.87
N GLU A 277 -7.06 24.49 16.97
CA GLU A 277 -6.32 23.98 15.83
C GLU A 277 -7.04 22.81 15.12
N LEU A 278 -6.56 22.53 13.91
CA LEU A 278 -6.82 21.28 13.19
C LEU A 278 -5.59 20.38 13.31
N VAL A 279 -5.81 19.06 13.24
CA VAL A 279 -4.74 18.10 12.97
C VAL A 279 -5.05 17.33 11.69
N CYS A 280 -4.14 17.40 10.72
CA CYS A 280 -4.14 16.56 9.54
C CYS A 280 -3.53 15.22 9.95
N LEU A 281 -4.37 14.19 10.06
CA LEU A 281 -3.98 12.83 10.38
C LEU A 281 -4.02 12.00 9.09
N ASP A 282 -2.87 11.50 8.68
CA ASP A 282 -2.69 10.67 7.50
C ASP A 282 -1.96 9.40 7.88
N SER A 283 -2.62 8.25 7.68
CA SER A 283 -2.13 6.97 8.17
C SER A 283 -2.82 5.80 7.51
N GLY A 284 -2.11 4.70 7.40
CA GLY A 284 -2.64 3.46 6.86
C GLY A 284 -2.02 2.21 7.49
N ALA A 285 -2.84 1.19 7.70
CA ALA A 285 -2.39 -0.14 8.07
C ALA A 285 -1.99 -0.95 6.83
N LYS A 286 -1.14 -1.97 7.03
CA LYS A 286 -0.77 -2.94 5.99
C LYS A 286 -1.28 -4.32 6.35
N TRP A 287 -1.91 -5.02 5.39
CA TRP A 287 -2.40 -6.38 5.58
C TRP A 287 -2.02 -7.29 4.42
N ALA A 288 -1.40 -8.43 4.72
CA ALA A 288 -0.94 -9.39 3.72
C ALA A 288 -0.12 -8.74 2.57
N GLY A 289 0.73 -7.76 2.91
CA GLY A 289 1.52 -6.97 1.97
C GLY A 289 0.78 -5.77 1.37
N TYR A 290 -0.54 -5.68 1.43
CA TYR A 290 -1.34 -4.60 0.82
C TYR A 290 -1.60 -3.45 1.78
N SER A 291 -1.45 -2.24 1.27
CA SER A 291 -1.61 -0.99 2.02
C SER A 291 -3.05 -0.46 1.94
N ALA A 292 -3.49 0.22 3.00
CA ALA A 292 -4.54 1.23 2.94
C ALA A 292 -3.91 2.60 3.13
N ASP A 293 -4.59 3.65 2.66
CA ASP A 293 -4.13 5.02 2.73
C ASP A 293 -5.31 5.98 2.97
N VAL A 294 -5.33 6.64 4.11
CA VAL A 294 -6.47 7.46 4.52
C VAL A 294 -6.00 8.71 5.24
N THR A 295 -6.50 9.85 4.80
CA THR A 295 -6.36 11.10 5.53
C THR A 295 -7.70 11.62 6.04
N ARG A 296 -7.71 12.08 7.29
CA ARG A 296 -8.79 12.88 7.87
C ARG A 296 -8.21 14.09 8.60
N THR A 297 -8.79 15.26 8.38
CA THR A 297 -8.44 16.44 9.18
C THR A 297 -9.47 16.61 10.29
N LEU A 298 -9.00 16.64 11.54
CA LEU A 298 -9.83 16.62 12.73
C LEU A 298 -9.66 17.92 13.54
N PRO A 299 -10.74 18.50 14.10
CA PRO A 299 -10.65 19.68 14.97
C PRO A 299 -10.19 19.26 16.37
N VAL A 300 -9.08 19.77 16.86
CA VAL A 300 -8.49 19.41 18.18
C VAL A 300 -9.48 19.61 19.33
N SER A 301 -10.30 20.67 19.25
CA SER A 301 -11.36 20.96 20.25
C SER A 301 -12.68 20.21 20.03
N GLY A 302 -12.75 19.28 19.07
CA GLY A 302 -13.94 18.49 18.76
C GLY A 302 -14.99 19.22 17.92
N ARG A 303 -14.74 20.47 17.52
CA ARG A 303 -15.61 21.28 16.64
C ARG A 303 -14.80 22.15 15.71
N PHE A 304 -15.21 22.20 14.45
CA PHE A 304 -14.64 23.12 13.47
C PHE A 304 -15.09 24.57 13.72
N SER A 305 -14.17 25.51 13.61
CA SER A 305 -14.54 26.93 13.51
C SER A 305 -15.31 27.20 12.20
N PRO A 306 -16.02 28.33 12.06
CA PRO A 306 -16.69 28.64 10.79
C PRO A 306 -15.75 28.66 9.60
N ARG A 307 -14.52 29.18 9.75
CA ARG A 307 -13.52 29.22 8.67
C ARG A 307 -12.97 27.83 8.32
N GLN A 308 -12.65 27.03 9.33
CA GLN A 308 -12.21 25.66 9.13
C GLN A 308 -13.29 24.82 8.42
N ARG A 309 -14.53 24.95 8.83
CA ARG A 309 -15.68 24.27 8.19
C ARG A 309 -15.85 24.69 6.72
N GLU A 310 -15.78 25.98 6.42
CA GLU A 310 -15.84 26.49 5.05
C GLU A 310 -14.82 25.80 4.15
N VAL A 311 -13.54 25.78 4.55
CA VAL A 311 -12.46 25.16 3.79
C VAL A 311 -12.64 23.64 3.72
N TYR A 312 -13.01 22.99 4.83
CA TYR A 312 -13.24 21.56 4.89
C TYR A 312 -14.33 21.09 3.91
N GLU A 313 -15.44 21.82 3.85
CA GLU A 313 -16.56 21.50 2.96
C GLU A 313 -16.17 21.67 1.48
N VAL A 314 -15.28 22.61 1.14
CA VAL A 314 -14.71 22.72 -0.21
C VAL A 314 -13.86 21.50 -0.57
N VAL A 315 -12.99 21.05 0.34
CA VAL A 315 -12.16 19.84 0.12
C VAL A 315 -13.05 18.60 -0.03
N LEU A 316 -14.07 18.47 0.81
CA LEU A 316 -15.01 17.33 0.73
C LEU A 316 -15.77 17.31 -0.60
N GLN A 317 -16.22 18.48 -1.09
CA GLN A 317 -16.87 18.60 -2.41
C GLN A 317 -15.90 18.29 -3.55
N ALA A 318 -14.63 18.70 -3.44
CA ALA A 318 -13.59 18.40 -4.41
C ALA A 318 -13.30 16.89 -4.47
N GLN A 319 -13.21 16.23 -3.32
CA GLN A 319 -13.06 14.77 -3.23
C GLN A 319 -14.24 14.06 -3.90
N ALA A 320 -15.47 14.46 -3.61
CA ALA A 320 -16.66 13.87 -4.21
C ALA A 320 -16.69 14.03 -5.75
N ALA A 321 -16.24 15.19 -6.26
CA ALA A 321 -16.14 15.43 -7.71
C ALA A 321 -15.07 14.53 -8.36
N ALA A 322 -13.91 14.39 -7.74
CA ALA A 322 -12.83 13.52 -8.20
C ALA A 322 -13.24 12.05 -8.17
N ILE A 323 -13.84 11.57 -7.06
CA ILE A 323 -14.36 10.20 -6.96
C ILE A 323 -15.35 9.93 -8.10
N LYS A 324 -16.30 10.83 -8.36
CA LYS A 324 -17.26 10.68 -9.45
C LYS A 324 -16.59 10.58 -10.83
N ALA A 325 -15.46 11.28 -11.04
CA ALA A 325 -14.69 11.26 -12.27
C ALA A 325 -13.81 10.01 -12.41
N CYS A 326 -13.49 9.31 -11.31
CA CYS A 326 -12.63 8.15 -11.27
C CYS A 326 -13.31 6.93 -11.91
N ARG A 327 -13.09 6.72 -13.22
CA ARG A 327 -13.76 5.68 -14.03
C ARG A 327 -12.77 5.01 -14.98
N PRO A 328 -13.05 3.77 -15.45
CA PRO A 328 -12.23 3.13 -16.48
C PRO A 328 -12.09 4.01 -17.72
N GLY A 329 -10.87 4.08 -18.25
CA GLY A 329 -10.52 4.89 -19.41
C GLY A 329 -10.14 6.33 -19.11
N LYS A 330 -10.30 6.80 -17.87
CA LYS A 330 -9.83 8.12 -17.41
C LYS A 330 -8.37 8.06 -16.99
N ARG A 331 -7.62 9.14 -17.20
CA ARG A 331 -6.29 9.31 -16.63
C ARG A 331 -6.37 10.05 -15.29
N LEU A 332 -5.41 9.83 -14.38
CA LEU A 332 -5.40 10.50 -13.08
C LEU A 332 -5.42 12.02 -13.18
N HIS A 333 -4.79 12.63 -14.20
CA HIS A 333 -4.84 14.08 -14.39
C HIS A 333 -6.25 14.61 -14.74
N GLU A 334 -7.10 13.78 -15.37
CA GLU A 334 -8.52 14.18 -15.63
C GLU A 334 -9.35 14.10 -14.33
N VAL A 335 -9.00 13.16 -13.44
CA VAL A 335 -9.61 13.05 -12.09
C VAL A 335 -9.15 14.22 -11.22
N ASP A 336 -7.86 14.59 -11.29
CA ASP A 336 -7.27 15.75 -10.63
C ASP A 336 -7.97 17.06 -11.04
N GLU A 337 -8.21 17.24 -12.33
CA GLU A 337 -8.88 18.45 -12.84
C GLU A 337 -10.31 18.59 -12.32
N ALA A 338 -11.01 17.50 -12.06
CA ALA A 338 -12.34 17.54 -11.46
C ALA A 338 -12.33 18.13 -10.03
N ALA A 339 -11.32 17.76 -9.22
CA ALA A 339 -11.12 18.35 -7.89
C ALA A 339 -10.68 19.82 -7.98
N ARG A 340 -9.66 20.10 -8.82
CA ARG A 340 -9.15 21.47 -9.02
C ARG A 340 -10.22 22.43 -9.47
N GLY A 341 -11.13 21.98 -10.32
CA GLY A 341 -12.27 22.79 -10.78
C GLY A 341 -13.14 23.29 -9.63
N VAL A 342 -13.42 22.44 -8.63
CA VAL A 342 -14.17 22.80 -7.41
C VAL A 342 -13.37 23.78 -6.56
N ILE A 343 -12.10 23.47 -6.28
CA ILE A 343 -11.24 24.27 -5.40
C ILE A 343 -10.98 25.65 -6.00
N ARG A 344 -10.73 25.77 -7.32
CA ARG A 344 -10.55 27.05 -8.02
C ARG A 344 -11.82 27.90 -8.00
N LYS A 345 -12.99 27.27 -8.22
CA LYS A 345 -14.28 27.98 -8.18
C LYS A 345 -14.58 28.57 -6.79
N ALA A 346 -14.11 27.91 -5.74
CA ALA A 346 -14.21 28.39 -4.36
C ALA A 346 -13.15 29.44 -3.99
N GLY A 347 -12.20 29.79 -4.88
CA GLY A 347 -11.16 30.79 -4.63
C GLY A 347 -9.90 30.26 -3.98
N PHE A 348 -9.72 28.94 -3.87
CA PHE A 348 -8.57 28.31 -3.20
C PHE A 348 -7.58 27.66 -4.17
N GLY A 349 -7.63 27.99 -5.47
CA GLY A 349 -6.84 27.30 -6.51
C GLY A 349 -5.34 27.21 -6.24
N ASP A 350 -4.73 28.26 -5.68
CA ASP A 350 -3.29 28.34 -5.39
C ASP A 350 -2.87 27.50 -4.17
N TYR A 351 -3.81 27.02 -3.39
CA TYR A 351 -3.57 26.26 -2.17
C TYR A 351 -3.66 24.74 -2.34
N PHE A 352 -4.03 24.24 -3.52
CA PHE A 352 -3.99 22.80 -3.85
C PHE A 352 -2.69 22.51 -4.62
N ILE A 353 -1.64 22.11 -3.92
CA ILE A 353 -0.24 22.12 -4.38
C ILE A 353 0.33 20.73 -4.74
N HIS A 354 -0.47 19.67 -4.70
CA HIS A 354 -0.05 18.31 -5.10
C HIS A 354 -1.06 17.68 -6.07
N SER A 355 -0.78 16.48 -6.58
CA SER A 355 -1.69 15.70 -7.42
C SER A 355 -2.83 15.10 -6.61
N ILE A 356 -3.91 14.71 -7.30
CA ILE A 356 -5.13 14.16 -6.67
C ILE A 356 -4.92 12.84 -5.95
N GLY A 357 -3.83 12.12 -6.22
CA GLY A 357 -3.54 10.81 -5.65
C GLY A 357 -2.68 9.93 -6.55
N HIS A 358 -2.56 8.68 -6.18
CA HIS A 358 -1.69 7.67 -6.80
C HIS A 358 -2.33 6.28 -6.80
N HIS A 359 -1.72 5.32 -7.50
CA HIS A 359 -2.10 3.91 -7.37
C HIS A 359 -1.70 3.38 -5.99
N LEU A 360 -2.54 2.49 -5.45
CA LEU A 360 -2.36 1.84 -4.14
C LEU A 360 -2.34 0.32 -4.29
N GLY A 361 -1.53 -0.38 -3.50
CA GLY A 361 -1.43 -1.84 -3.54
C GLY A 361 -0.40 -2.42 -2.57
N LEU A 362 0.55 -3.21 -3.08
CA LEU A 362 1.67 -3.73 -2.29
C LEU A 362 2.58 -2.61 -1.78
N GLU A 363 2.67 -1.54 -2.52
CA GLU A 363 3.31 -0.30 -2.11
C GLU A 363 2.22 0.76 -1.90
N THR A 364 2.46 1.71 -1.00
CA THR A 364 1.55 2.84 -0.82
C THR A 364 1.49 3.66 -2.10
N HIS A 365 2.64 4.07 -2.64
CA HIS A 365 2.75 4.57 -4.00
C HIS A 365 3.03 3.38 -4.94
N ASP A 366 1.96 2.70 -5.36
CA ASP A 366 2.06 1.45 -6.11
C ASP A 366 2.35 1.67 -7.60
N ALA A 367 2.56 0.57 -8.29
CA ALA A 367 2.84 0.51 -9.73
C ALA A 367 1.87 1.39 -10.54
N ASN A 368 2.42 2.41 -11.19
CA ASN A 368 1.69 3.37 -12.00
C ASN A 368 2.10 3.23 -13.48
N PRO A 369 1.39 2.43 -14.29
CA PRO A 369 1.65 2.35 -15.72
C PRO A 369 1.22 3.65 -16.41
N ASP A 370 1.90 4.00 -17.51
CA ASP A 370 1.49 5.15 -18.34
C ASP A 370 0.26 4.81 -19.21
N GLU A 371 -0.84 4.51 -18.54
CA GLU A 371 -2.11 4.10 -19.16
C GLU A 371 -3.30 4.75 -18.45
N PRO A 372 -4.46 4.84 -19.12
CA PRO A 372 -5.71 5.17 -18.45
C PRO A 372 -6.07 4.16 -17.35
N LEU A 373 -6.76 4.61 -16.31
CA LEU A 373 -7.27 3.76 -15.24
C LEU A 373 -8.08 2.59 -15.81
N ALA A 374 -7.68 1.38 -15.44
CA ALA A 374 -8.37 0.17 -15.82
C ALA A 374 -9.43 -0.22 -14.76
N GLU A 375 -10.41 -1.04 -15.17
CA GLU A 375 -11.24 -1.76 -14.20
C GLU A 375 -10.35 -2.62 -13.29
N GLY A 376 -10.58 -2.54 -11.97
CA GLY A 376 -9.76 -3.18 -10.95
C GLY A 376 -8.59 -2.32 -10.44
N ALA A 377 -8.35 -1.14 -10.98
CA ALA A 377 -7.39 -0.22 -10.38
C ALA A 377 -7.88 0.23 -9.01
N VAL A 378 -6.96 0.34 -8.05
CA VAL A 378 -7.20 1.00 -6.76
C VAL A 378 -6.28 2.22 -6.70
N VAL A 379 -6.86 3.37 -6.43
CA VAL A 379 -6.16 4.66 -6.35
C VAL A 379 -6.62 5.45 -5.14
N THR A 380 -5.75 6.29 -4.59
CA THR A 380 -6.13 7.28 -3.58
C THR A 380 -6.81 8.48 -4.25
N ILE A 381 -7.74 9.12 -3.55
CA ILE A 381 -8.33 10.40 -3.94
C ILE A 381 -8.26 11.32 -2.73
N GLU A 382 -7.30 12.25 -2.77
CA GLU A 382 -6.80 13.00 -1.61
C GLU A 382 -6.67 14.53 -1.84
N PRO A 383 -7.69 15.24 -2.34
CA PRO A 383 -7.55 16.68 -2.49
C PRO A 383 -7.28 17.37 -1.15
N GLY A 384 -6.49 18.46 -1.21
CA GLY A 384 -6.17 19.25 -0.04
C GLY A 384 -6.09 20.75 -0.31
N ILE A 385 -6.29 21.56 0.73
CA ILE A 385 -6.09 23.00 0.75
C ILE A 385 -5.15 23.34 1.91
N TYR A 386 -4.05 24.01 1.60
CA TYR A 386 -2.98 24.30 2.56
C TYR A 386 -2.70 25.79 2.60
N MET A 387 -3.09 26.46 3.69
CA MET A 387 -2.96 27.90 3.91
C MET A 387 -2.04 28.18 5.13
N PRO A 388 -0.72 28.24 4.95
CA PRO A 388 0.23 28.44 6.05
C PRO A 388 -0.06 29.71 6.86
N GLN A 389 -0.53 30.77 6.20
CA GLN A 389 -0.81 32.07 6.83
C GLN A 389 -1.98 31.99 7.83
N GLU A 390 -2.88 31.00 7.64
CA GLU A 390 -4.01 30.77 8.54
C GLU A 390 -3.77 29.55 9.45
N SER A 391 -2.64 28.85 9.32
CA SER A 391 -2.35 27.55 9.98
C SER A 391 -3.47 26.52 9.73
N ILE A 392 -4.00 26.51 8.51
CA ILE A 392 -5.06 25.58 8.07
C ILE A 392 -4.51 24.72 6.94
N GLY A 393 -4.32 23.44 7.23
CA GLY A 393 -4.09 22.38 6.25
C GLY A 393 -5.19 21.34 6.36
N ILE A 394 -5.92 21.11 5.26
CA ILE A 394 -7.02 20.15 5.22
C ILE A 394 -6.82 19.22 4.04
N ARG A 395 -6.71 17.92 4.32
CA ARG A 395 -6.75 16.81 3.34
C ARG A 395 -7.83 15.81 3.75
N ILE A 396 -8.55 15.30 2.77
CA ILE A 396 -9.53 14.23 2.95
C ILE A 396 -9.26 13.20 1.86
N GLU A 397 -8.96 11.99 2.27
CA GLU A 397 -8.49 10.92 1.40
C GLU A 397 -9.21 9.61 1.64
N ASP A 398 -9.49 8.91 0.57
CA ASP A 398 -10.05 7.55 0.58
C ASP A 398 -9.46 6.69 -0.55
N ASP A 399 -9.40 5.38 -0.31
CA ASP A 399 -9.04 4.35 -1.28
C ASP A 399 -10.21 4.05 -2.22
N ILE A 400 -10.02 4.22 -3.52
CA ILE A 400 -11.08 4.10 -4.52
C ILE A 400 -10.79 2.95 -5.49
N LEU A 401 -11.67 1.96 -5.52
CA LEU A 401 -11.67 0.92 -6.54
C LEU A 401 -12.41 1.39 -7.79
N VAL A 402 -11.73 1.34 -8.92
CA VAL A 402 -12.28 1.68 -10.24
C VAL A 402 -13.09 0.50 -10.79
N THR A 403 -14.39 0.67 -11.01
CA THR A 403 -15.26 -0.37 -11.57
C THR A 403 -16.11 0.14 -12.74
N ARG A 404 -16.59 -0.76 -13.60
CA ARG A 404 -17.50 -0.40 -14.70
C ARG A 404 -18.83 0.19 -14.23
N ARG A 405 -19.28 -0.20 -13.03
CA ARG A 405 -20.53 0.31 -12.44
C ARG A 405 -20.35 1.66 -11.77
N GLY A 406 -19.13 2.15 -11.65
CA GLY A 406 -18.73 3.37 -10.99
C GLY A 406 -17.66 3.12 -9.92
N PRO A 407 -17.06 4.19 -9.39
CA PRO A 407 -16.06 4.08 -8.33
C PRO A 407 -16.69 3.50 -7.05
N ARG A 408 -15.91 2.69 -6.31
CA ARG A 408 -16.29 2.15 -5.00
C ARG A 408 -15.27 2.58 -3.97
N THR A 409 -15.68 3.33 -2.99
CA THR A 409 -14.83 3.75 -1.87
C THR A 409 -14.64 2.58 -0.92
N LEU A 410 -13.41 2.08 -0.77
CA LEU A 410 -13.07 0.92 0.08
C LEU A 410 -13.06 1.31 1.56
N THR A 411 -12.79 2.58 1.85
CA THR A 411 -12.65 3.17 3.19
C THR A 411 -13.88 3.99 3.63
N ALA A 412 -15.01 3.87 2.94
CA ALA A 412 -16.25 4.63 3.20
C ALA A 412 -16.81 4.52 4.63
N HIS A 413 -16.39 3.51 5.40
CA HIS A 413 -16.79 3.32 6.80
C HIS A 413 -16.06 4.28 7.76
N ILE A 414 -15.01 4.99 7.30
CA ILE A 414 -14.28 5.98 8.09
C ILE A 414 -14.94 7.35 7.89
N PRO A 415 -15.52 7.95 8.93
CA PRO A 415 -16.28 9.19 8.80
C PRO A 415 -15.46 10.32 8.19
N SER A 416 -16.07 11.04 7.23
CA SER A 416 -15.45 12.19 6.55
C SER A 416 -16.35 13.45 6.57
N SER A 417 -17.64 13.34 6.92
CA SER A 417 -18.48 14.54 7.01
C SER A 417 -18.21 15.32 8.30
N VAL A 418 -18.30 16.64 8.23
CA VAL A 418 -18.18 17.52 9.41
C VAL A 418 -19.12 17.07 10.53
N ALA A 419 -20.38 16.74 10.19
CA ALA A 419 -21.39 16.33 11.18
C ALA A 419 -21.03 15.03 11.89
N ASP A 420 -20.51 14.03 11.17
CA ASP A 420 -20.13 12.74 11.75
C ASP A 420 -18.89 12.86 12.62
N ILE A 421 -17.86 13.60 12.16
CA ILE A 421 -16.64 13.87 12.93
C ILE A 421 -17.01 14.57 14.23
N GLU A 422 -17.73 15.69 14.19
CA GLU A 422 -18.14 16.41 15.40
C GLU A 422 -19.03 15.58 16.32
N ARG A 423 -19.86 14.69 15.78
CA ARG A 423 -20.68 13.78 16.57
C ARG A 423 -19.84 12.73 17.33
N LEU A 424 -18.83 12.16 16.68
CA LEU A 424 -17.95 11.16 17.29
C LEU A 424 -16.98 11.78 18.30
N MET A 425 -16.60 13.02 18.12
CA MET A 425 -15.70 13.76 19.00
C MET A 425 -16.43 14.45 20.17
N ARG A 426 -17.78 14.41 20.23
CA ARG A 426 -18.54 14.93 21.38
C ARG A 426 -18.23 14.13 22.63
N ARG A 427 -17.84 14.83 23.67
CA ARG A 427 -17.59 14.32 25.03
C ARG A 427 -18.75 14.66 25.94
#